data_3cdac3fcdb63d458fad3549e1266307b
#
_entry.id   3cdac3fcdb63d458fad3549e1266307b
#
_cell.length_a   1.000
_cell.length_b   1.000
_cell.length_c   1.000
_cell.angle_alpha   90.00
_cell.angle_beta   90.00
_cell.angle_gamma   90.00
#
_symmetry.space_group_name_H-M   'P 1'
#
loop_
_entity.id
_entity.type
_entity.pdbx_description
1 polymer ?
#
loop_
_entity_poly.entity_id
_entity_poly.type
_entity_poly.pdbx_seq_one_letter_code
_entity_poly.pdbx_strand_id
1 'polypeptide(L)'
;MSYQTEKSPTQWEIFLCLPVYKFYLRPLANQSATLDMSTTKEIVMSGLRPTGYLHLGNYFGAMRNYVKMQDEYECYFMVADWHSLTTHPDTNELKENVRRVFAENIACGLDPEKVAFYCQSHVHETAELYLYLNMLAYKGELEKTTTFKDKVRLHPENVNAGLLTYPVLQAADIILHRAKYVPVGKDQEQHLEMARNFANRFNHRYGDVFPEPLAFNFGGELVKVPSLDGTGKMSKSENQNATIYLADEDDLIRKKIMKAKTDAGPTTPNSVKPDYIENIFQLMRLVSTPDVVEKFEADFNNCVIRYGDMKKQLGEDMARFVAPIREKAAAIQADDAYLKKVMLQGAEKARASAHKTLSLIHI
;
A
#
# COMPACT_ATOMS: atom_id res chain seq x y z
N MET A 1 21.01 -9.45 -75.56
CA MET A 1 20.90 -10.24 -74.33
C MET A 1 20.48 -9.29 -73.22
N SER A 2 19.19 -9.24 -72.95
CA SER A 2 18.58 -8.35 -71.98
C SER A 2 18.30 -9.15 -70.70
N TYR A 3 18.90 -8.71 -69.56
CA TYR A 3 18.54 -9.26 -68.26
C TYR A 3 17.44 -8.39 -67.66
N GLN A 4 16.25 -8.99 -67.54
CA GLN A 4 15.16 -8.46 -66.75
C GLN A 4 15.43 -8.83 -65.26
N THR A 5 15.44 -7.84 -64.38
CA THR A 5 15.43 -8.02 -62.93
C THR A 5 13.99 -8.00 -62.45
N GLU A 6 13.48 -9.16 -62.05
CA GLU A 6 12.23 -9.28 -61.29
C GLU A 6 12.42 -8.74 -59.86
N LYS A 7 11.60 -7.76 -59.50
CA LYS A 7 11.43 -7.32 -58.09
C LYS A 7 10.36 -8.18 -57.44
N SER A 8 10.69 -8.93 -56.39
CA SER A 8 9.70 -9.58 -55.52
C SER A 8 9.12 -8.55 -54.54
N PRO A 9 7.80 -8.53 -54.32
CA PRO A 9 7.19 -7.70 -53.32
C PRO A 9 7.18 -8.45 -51.97
N THR A 10 7.80 -7.91 -50.95
CA THR A 10 7.60 -8.32 -49.57
C THR A 10 6.32 -7.67 -49.03
N GLN A 11 5.22 -8.40 -49.14
CA GLN A 11 3.97 -8.06 -48.45
C GLN A 11 4.05 -8.68 -47.03
N TRP A 12 4.11 -7.83 -46.02
CA TRP A 12 3.79 -8.19 -44.64
C TRP A 12 2.28 -8.01 -44.48
N GLU A 13 1.49 -9.06 -44.69
CA GLU A 13 0.09 -9.09 -44.29
C GLU A 13 0.00 -9.39 -42.79
N ILE A 14 -0.28 -8.36 -42.00
CA ILE A 14 -0.69 -8.51 -40.60
C ILE A 14 -2.14 -8.97 -40.60
N PHE A 15 -2.39 -10.23 -40.30
CA PHE A 15 -3.73 -10.75 -40.01
C PHE A 15 -4.25 -10.13 -38.70
N LEU A 16 -5.06 -9.09 -38.84
CA LEU A 16 -5.90 -8.59 -37.74
C LEU A 16 -7.16 -9.48 -37.68
N CYS A 17 -7.12 -10.52 -36.84
CA CYS A 17 -8.32 -11.21 -36.39
C CYS A 17 -8.99 -10.34 -35.30
N LEU A 18 -9.92 -9.49 -35.72
CA LEU A 18 -10.83 -8.82 -34.78
C LEU A 18 -12.10 -9.67 -34.63
N PRO A 19 -12.49 -10.08 -33.43
CA PRO A 19 -13.84 -10.54 -33.20
C PRO A 19 -14.79 -9.34 -33.29
N VAL A 20 -15.76 -9.41 -34.18
CA VAL A 20 -16.79 -8.40 -34.34
C VAL A 20 -17.72 -8.45 -33.11
N TYR A 21 -17.49 -7.60 -32.13
CA TYR A 21 -18.49 -7.33 -31.11
C TYR A 21 -19.57 -6.41 -31.70
N LYS A 22 -20.76 -6.96 -31.92
CA LYS A 22 -21.97 -6.18 -32.21
C LYS A 22 -22.36 -5.36 -30.99
N PHE A 23 -22.02 -4.08 -30.99
CA PHE A 23 -22.58 -3.13 -30.04
C PHE A 23 -24.07 -2.91 -30.36
N TYR A 24 -24.95 -3.36 -29.49
CA TYR A 24 -26.34 -2.92 -29.45
C TYR A 24 -26.38 -1.53 -28.82
N LEU A 25 -26.47 -0.49 -29.64
CA LEU A 25 -26.84 0.85 -29.18
C LEU A 25 -28.31 0.82 -28.75
N ARG A 26 -28.54 0.82 -27.43
CA ARG A 26 -29.86 1.20 -26.90
C ARG A 26 -29.98 2.72 -26.95
N PRO A 27 -31.13 3.29 -27.41
CA PRO A 27 -31.32 4.72 -27.33
C PRO A 27 -31.37 5.18 -25.88
N LEU A 28 -30.56 6.17 -25.54
CA LEU A 28 -30.63 6.88 -24.28
C LEU A 28 -31.96 7.64 -24.22
N ALA A 29 -32.93 7.14 -23.48
CA ALA A 29 -34.10 7.92 -23.09
C ALA A 29 -33.62 9.08 -22.20
N ASN A 30 -33.96 10.30 -22.56
CA ASN A 30 -33.80 11.51 -21.78
C ASN A 30 -34.52 11.33 -20.41
N GLN A 31 -33.76 10.92 -19.41
CA GLN A 31 -34.15 11.14 -18.02
C GLN A 31 -33.39 12.36 -17.52
N SER A 32 -34.10 13.44 -17.33
CA SER A 32 -33.64 14.58 -16.53
C SER A 32 -33.42 14.05 -15.09
N ALA A 33 -32.24 13.52 -14.84
CA ALA A 33 -31.78 13.25 -13.48
C ALA A 33 -31.56 14.60 -12.81
N THR A 34 -32.46 14.98 -11.91
CA THR A 34 -32.17 15.95 -10.88
C THR A 34 -30.86 15.51 -10.21
N LEU A 35 -29.79 16.29 -10.40
CA LEU A 35 -28.54 16.12 -9.69
C LEU A 35 -28.87 16.25 -8.19
N ASP A 36 -28.95 15.10 -7.55
CA ASP A 36 -28.87 15.01 -6.09
C ASP A 36 -27.46 15.47 -5.73
N MET A 37 -27.33 16.70 -5.23
CA MET A 37 -26.11 17.27 -4.68
C MET A 37 -25.84 16.65 -3.30
N SER A 38 -25.85 15.32 -3.20
CA SER A 38 -25.18 14.63 -2.13
C SER A 38 -23.69 14.88 -2.32
N THR A 39 -23.04 15.43 -1.33
CA THR A 39 -21.60 15.72 -1.32
C THR A 39 -20.83 14.47 -1.75
N THR A 40 -20.37 14.45 -3.00
CA THR A 40 -19.56 13.33 -3.51
C THR A 40 -18.27 13.29 -2.69
N LYS A 41 -18.04 12.16 -2.01
CA LYS A 41 -16.82 11.96 -1.23
C LYS A 41 -15.61 12.13 -2.14
N GLU A 42 -14.58 12.78 -1.63
CA GLU A 42 -13.29 12.87 -2.34
C GLU A 42 -12.62 11.50 -2.43
N ILE A 43 -11.93 11.26 -3.53
CA ILE A 43 -11.32 9.97 -3.81
C ILE A 43 -9.93 9.87 -3.21
N VAL A 44 -9.70 8.80 -2.46
CA VAL A 44 -8.38 8.41 -1.91
C VAL A 44 -7.94 7.12 -2.58
N MET A 45 -6.68 7.07 -3.05
CA MET A 45 -6.05 5.87 -3.59
C MET A 45 -4.77 5.53 -2.85
N SER A 46 -4.58 4.25 -2.50
CA SER A 46 -3.32 3.76 -1.93
C SER A 46 -3.00 2.34 -2.39
N GLY A 47 -1.69 2.07 -2.55
CA GLY A 47 -1.16 0.77 -2.93
C GLY A 47 -0.53 0.03 -1.76
N LEU A 48 -0.87 -1.25 -1.61
CA LEU A 48 -0.36 -2.16 -0.58
C LEU A 48 0.54 -3.21 -1.25
N ARG A 49 1.81 -3.27 -0.87
CA ARG A 49 2.74 -4.28 -1.41
C ARG A 49 2.49 -5.63 -0.74
N PRO A 50 2.34 -6.73 -1.49
CA PRO A 50 2.18 -8.07 -0.94
C PRO A 50 3.53 -8.66 -0.51
N THR A 51 4.10 -8.14 0.59
CA THR A 51 5.41 -8.51 1.11
C THR A 51 5.34 -8.98 2.56
N GLY A 52 5.21 -10.28 2.77
CA GLY A 52 5.24 -10.88 4.11
C GLY A 52 4.17 -10.35 5.08
N TYR A 53 4.30 -10.68 6.36
CA TYR A 53 3.35 -10.32 7.42
C TYR A 53 3.35 -8.83 7.74
N LEU A 54 2.18 -8.30 8.14
CA LEU A 54 2.09 -6.97 8.73
C LEU A 54 2.68 -6.97 10.14
N HIS A 55 3.34 -5.89 10.50
CA HIS A 55 3.84 -5.65 11.86
C HIS A 55 3.15 -4.43 12.49
N LEU A 56 3.35 -4.22 13.78
CA LEU A 56 2.73 -3.09 14.51
C LEU A 56 2.99 -1.73 13.85
N GLY A 57 4.17 -1.52 13.26
CA GLY A 57 4.48 -0.30 12.52
C GLY A 57 3.57 -0.08 11.31
N ASN A 58 3.16 -1.15 10.61
CA ASN A 58 2.18 -1.05 9.53
C ASN A 58 0.78 -0.74 10.09
N TYR A 59 0.39 -1.39 11.19
CA TYR A 59 -0.91 -1.17 11.80
C TYR A 59 -1.09 0.28 12.27
N PHE A 60 -0.20 0.75 13.13
CA PHE A 60 -0.31 2.10 13.71
C PHE A 60 0.10 3.21 12.73
N GLY A 61 1.01 2.92 11.79
CA GLY A 61 1.49 3.90 10.82
C GLY A 61 0.56 4.13 9.63
N ALA A 62 -0.15 3.09 9.17
CA ALA A 62 -0.98 3.19 7.97
C ALA A 62 -2.40 2.63 8.16
N MET A 63 -2.54 1.38 8.65
CA MET A 63 -3.83 0.68 8.65
C MET A 63 -4.92 1.39 9.43
N ARG A 64 -4.61 1.89 10.63
CA ARG A 64 -5.57 2.68 11.43
C ARG A 64 -6.15 3.87 10.67
N ASN A 65 -5.33 4.49 9.83
CA ASN A 65 -5.76 5.62 9.01
C ASN A 65 -6.64 5.16 7.86
N TYR A 66 -6.33 4.04 7.19
CA TYR A 66 -7.18 3.47 6.15
C TYR A 66 -8.56 3.10 6.69
N VAL A 67 -8.62 2.49 7.88
CA VAL A 67 -9.89 2.17 8.56
C VAL A 67 -10.72 3.41 8.88
N LYS A 68 -10.08 4.53 9.22
CA LYS A 68 -10.80 5.80 9.45
C LYS A 68 -11.24 6.46 8.13
N MET A 69 -10.37 6.45 7.11
CA MET A 69 -10.65 7.07 5.80
C MET A 69 -11.87 6.44 5.12
N GLN A 70 -12.14 5.15 5.31
CA GLN A 70 -13.25 4.45 4.66
C GLN A 70 -14.64 5.04 4.99
N ASP A 71 -14.76 5.76 6.11
CA ASP A 71 -16.02 6.39 6.50
C ASP A 71 -16.18 7.79 5.89
N GLU A 72 -15.08 8.49 5.60
CA GLU A 72 -15.06 9.88 5.15
C GLU A 72 -14.84 10.04 3.64
N TYR A 73 -14.13 9.09 3.01
CA TYR A 73 -13.66 9.17 1.61
C TYR A 73 -14.19 8.00 0.78
N GLU A 74 -14.17 8.17 -0.55
CA GLU A 74 -14.29 7.07 -1.50
C GLU A 74 -12.90 6.45 -1.68
N CYS A 75 -12.68 5.26 -1.11
CA CYS A 75 -11.36 4.67 -0.99
C CYS A 75 -11.12 3.53 -1.99
N TYR A 76 -10.00 3.61 -2.70
CA TYR A 76 -9.45 2.58 -3.57
C TYR A 76 -8.15 2.07 -2.95
N PHE A 77 -8.16 0.86 -2.42
CA PHE A 77 -6.98 0.21 -1.84
C PHE A 77 -6.58 -0.99 -2.71
N MET A 78 -5.43 -0.88 -3.33
CA MET A 78 -4.92 -1.84 -4.30
C MET A 78 -3.81 -2.71 -3.70
N VAL A 79 -3.88 -4.02 -3.87
CA VAL A 79 -2.74 -4.92 -3.62
C VAL A 79 -1.90 -4.99 -4.89
N ALA A 80 -0.67 -4.48 -4.81
CA ALA A 80 0.22 -4.20 -5.93
C ALA A 80 1.00 -5.45 -6.39
N ASP A 81 0.31 -6.45 -6.92
CA ASP A 81 0.89 -7.70 -7.37
C ASP A 81 1.72 -7.54 -8.65
N TRP A 82 1.31 -6.72 -9.62
CA TRP A 82 2.12 -6.43 -10.81
C TRP A 82 3.41 -5.69 -10.47
N HIS A 83 3.39 -4.73 -9.54
CA HIS A 83 4.61 -4.07 -9.09
C HIS A 83 5.62 -5.06 -8.49
N SER A 84 5.13 -6.12 -7.86
CA SER A 84 5.99 -7.15 -7.28
C SER A 84 6.77 -7.93 -8.34
N LEU A 85 6.25 -8.05 -9.57
CA LEU A 85 6.92 -8.78 -10.66
C LEU A 85 8.24 -8.15 -11.09
N THR A 86 8.48 -6.88 -10.78
CA THR A 86 9.76 -6.20 -11.10
C THR A 86 10.98 -6.85 -10.45
N THR A 87 10.80 -7.63 -9.39
CA THR A 87 11.85 -8.34 -8.66
C THR A 87 11.83 -9.85 -8.90
N HIS A 88 11.03 -10.34 -9.85
CA HIS A 88 10.88 -11.74 -10.21
C HIS A 88 10.66 -12.68 -8.99
N PRO A 89 9.63 -12.45 -8.15
CA PRO A 89 9.36 -13.26 -6.97
C PRO A 89 8.87 -14.66 -7.36
N ASP A 90 8.99 -15.62 -6.43
CA ASP A 90 8.29 -16.90 -6.57
C ASP A 90 6.77 -16.63 -6.63
N THR A 91 6.11 -17.21 -7.63
CA THR A 91 4.68 -16.92 -7.90
C THR A 91 3.74 -17.54 -6.88
N ASN A 92 4.13 -18.66 -6.23
CA ASN A 92 3.32 -19.25 -5.17
C ASN A 92 3.43 -18.41 -3.90
N GLU A 93 4.64 -17.95 -3.56
CA GLU A 93 4.84 -17.04 -2.44
C GLU A 93 4.08 -15.72 -2.66
N LEU A 94 4.10 -15.17 -3.88
CA LEU A 94 3.36 -13.97 -4.23
C LEU A 94 1.85 -14.14 -4.03
N LYS A 95 1.27 -15.26 -4.47
CA LYS A 95 -0.16 -15.58 -4.27
C LYS A 95 -0.52 -15.64 -2.80
N GLU A 96 0.29 -16.33 -2.01
CA GLU A 96 0.06 -16.43 -0.55
C GLU A 96 0.19 -15.07 0.14
N ASN A 97 1.16 -14.26 -0.27
CA ASN A 97 1.33 -12.90 0.25
C ASN A 97 0.14 -12.00 -0.11
N VAL A 98 -0.40 -12.09 -1.34
CA VAL A 98 -1.63 -11.38 -1.73
C VAL A 98 -2.80 -11.77 -0.82
N ARG A 99 -3.07 -13.06 -0.65
CA ARG A 99 -4.13 -13.57 0.23
C ARG A 99 -3.99 -13.06 1.66
N ARG A 100 -2.76 -13.11 2.18
CA ARG A 100 -2.42 -12.63 3.53
C ARG A 100 -2.69 -11.14 3.69
N VAL A 101 -2.28 -10.31 2.73
CA VAL A 101 -2.53 -8.88 2.78
C VAL A 101 -4.02 -8.58 2.83
N PHE A 102 -4.85 -9.27 2.05
CA PHE A 102 -6.31 -9.15 2.15
C PHE A 102 -6.81 -9.53 3.55
N ALA A 103 -6.42 -10.70 4.04
CA ALA A 103 -6.89 -11.21 5.33
C ALA A 103 -6.49 -10.29 6.49
N GLU A 104 -5.22 -9.89 6.56
CA GLU A 104 -4.71 -9.03 7.63
C GLU A 104 -5.34 -7.63 7.61
N ASN A 105 -5.54 -7.04 6.43
CA ASN A 105 -6.14 -5.71 6.35
C ASN A 105 -7.62 -5.72 6.76
N ILE A 106 -8.38 -6.74 6.36
CA ILE A 106 -9.77 -6.92 6.79
C ILE A 106 -9.83 -7.23 8.30
N ALA A 107 -8.90 -8.02 8.82
CA ALA A 107 -8.81 -8.29 10.25
C ALA A 107 -8.53 -7.02 11.06
N CYS A 108 -7.71 -6.12 10.54
CA CYS A 108 -7.42 -4.81 11.13
C CYS A 108 -8.62 -3.83 11.09
N GLY A 109 -9.72 -4.16 10.41
CA GLY A 109 -10.94 -3.36 10.38
C GLY A 109 -11.28 -2.72 9.05
N LEU A 110 -10.52 -2.98 7.98
CA LEU A 110 -10.90 -2.55 6.64
C LEU A 110 -12.18 -3.30 6.22
N ASP A 111 -13.20 -2.55 5.81
CA ASP A 111 -14.51 -3.08 5.39
C ASP A 111 -14.59 -3.13 3.86
N PRO A 112 -14.56 -4.32 3.23
CA PRO A 112 -14.66 -4.46 1.78
C PRO A 112 -15.97 -3.95 1.17
N GLU A 113 -17.04 -3.82 1.98
CA GLU A 113 -18.30 -3.26 1.49
C GLU A 113 -18.20 -1.72 1.33
N LYS A 114 -17.40 -1.06 2.17
CA LYS A 114 -17.20 0.40 2.14
C LYS A 114 -16.17 0.87 1.13
N VAL A 115 -15.17 0.04 0.82
CA VAL A 115 -14.04 0.41 -0.04
C VAL A 115 -13.96 -0.47 -1.29
N ALA A 116 -13.24 -0.01 -2.31
CA ALA A 116 -12.76 -0.87 -3.38
C ALA A 116 -11.41 -1.47 -2.94
N PHE A 117 -11.43 -2.71 -2.42
CA PHE A 117 -10.22 -3.43 -2.03
C PHE A 117 -9.95 -4.55 -3.03
N TYR A 118 -8.89 -4.43 -3.84
CA TYR A 118 -8.70 -5.27 -5.03
C TYR A 118 -7.24 -5.60 -5.32
N CYS A 119 -6.99 -6.65 -6.14
CA CYS A 119 -5.70 -6.90 -6.74
C CYS A 119 -5.51 -6.01 -7.97
N GLN A 120 -4.34 -5.41 -8.14
CA GLN A 120 -3.98 -4.60 -9.30
C GLN A 120 -4.23 -5.37 -10.61
N SER A 121 -3.82 -6.63 -10.68
CA SER A 121 -3.98 -7.49 -11.86
C SER A 121 -5.44 -7.79 -12.23
N HIS A 122 -6.40 -7.55 -11.35
CA HIS A 122 -7.82 -7.72 -11.65
C HIS A 122 -8.45 -6.50 -12.33
N VAL A 123 -7.71 -5.39 -12.48
CA VAL A 123 -8.14 -4.15 -13.12
C VAL A 123 -7.25 -3.91 -14.34
N HIS A 124 -7.60 -4.56 -15.44
CA HIS A 124 -6.80 -4.52 -16.68
C HIS A 124 -6.70 -3.12 -17.29
N GLU A 125 -7.65 -2.27 -17.01
CA GLU A 125 -7.71 -0.87 -17.41
C GLU A 125 -6.46 -0.08 -16.94
N THR A 126 -5.83 -0.51 -15.85
CA THR A 126 -4.52 0.02 -15.41
C THR A 126 -3.44 -0.19 -16.47
N ALA A 127 -3.42 -1.36 -17.13
CA ALA A 127 -2.43 -1.65 -18.18
C ALA A 127 -2.68 -0.81 -19.43
N GLU A 128 -3.92 -0.52 -19.76
CA GLU A 128 -4.28 0.38 -20.87
C GLU A 128 -3.79 1.80 -20.61
N LEU A 129 -4.10 2.36 -19.44
CA LEU A 129 -3.62 3.70 -19.07
C LEU A 129 -2.09 3.75 -18.96
N TYR A 130 -1.47 2.72 -18.37
CA TYR A 130 -0.02 2.58 -18.32
C TYR A 130 0.60 2.65 -19.72
N LEU A 131 0.00 2.01 -20.73
CA LEU A 131 0.48 2.10 -22.12
C LEU A 131 0.43 3.55 -22.62
N TYR A 132 -0.68 4.27 -22.44
CA TYR A 132 -0.79 5.68 -22.84
C TYR A 132 0.26 6.56 -22.16
N LEU A 133 0.45 6.37 -20.88
CA LEU A 133 1.44 7.16 -20.12
C LEU A 133 2.88 6.84 -20.53
N ASN A 134 3.20 5.59 -20.91
CA ASN A 134 4.52 5.23 -21.44
C ASN A 134 4.86 6.00 -22.73
N MET A 135 3.88 6.31 -23.58
CA MET A 135 4.10 7.14 -24.77
C MET A 135 4.44 8.60 -24.43
N LEU A 136 4.17 9.01 -23.18
CA LEU A 136 4.50 10.34 -22.64
C LEU A 136 5.71 10.34 -21.71
N ALA A 137 6.26 9.18 -21.39
CA ALA A 137 7.38 9.03 -20.47
C ALA A 137 8.72 9.22 -21.17
N TYR A 138 9.57 10.09 -20.65
CA TYR A 138 10.92 10.27 -21.18
C TYR A 138 11.91 9.38 -20.41
N LYS A 139 12.69 8.57 -21.14
CA LYS A 139 13.70 7.66 -20.58
C LYS A 139 14.61 8.36 -19.57
N GLY A 140 15.17 9.53 -19.92
CA GLY A 140 16.07 10.27 -19.06
C GLY A 140 15.42 10.81 -17.77
N GLU A 141 14.09 10.98 -17.72
CA GLU A 141 13.34 11.31 -16.53
C GLU A 141 13.22 10.09 -15.61
N LEU A 142 12.87 8.93 -16.17
CA LEU A 142 12.76 7.67 -15.44
C LEU A 142 14.10 7.24 -14.81
N GLU A 143 15.19 7.33 -15.55
CA GLU A 143 16.55 6.98 -15.08
C GLU A 143 17.05 7.90 -13.95
N LYS A 144 16.50 9.09 -13.80
CA LYS A 144 16.89 10.03 -12.74
C LYS A 144 16.27 9.72 -11.39
N THR A 145 15.25 8.86 -11.32
CA THR A 145 14.60 8.54 -10.06
C THR A 145 15.57 7.88 -9.08
N THR A 146 15.54 8.32 -7.84
CA THR A 146 16.41 7.80 -6.78
C THR A 146 16.25 6.30 -6.60
N THR A 147 15.01 5.85 -6.57
CA THR A 147 14.66 4.43 -6.35
C THR A 147 15.15 3.55 -7.50
N PHE A 148 15.11 4.01 -8.76
CA PHE A 148 15.69 3.27 -9.89
C PHE A 148 17.19 3.09 -9.72
N LYS A 149 17.91 4.18 -9.42
CA LYS A 149 19.38 4.15 -9.21
C LYS A 149 19.77 3.22 -8.07
N ASP A 150 19.03 3.25 -6.96
CA ASP A 150 19.30 2.37 -5.82
C ASP A 150 19.08 0.90 -6.16
N LYS A 151 18.01 0.58 -6.89
CA LYS A 151 17.72 -0.81 -7.31
C LYS A 151 18.75 -1.32 -8.33
N VAL A 152 19.16 -0.49 -9.28
CA VAL A 152 20.25 -0.84 -10.22
C VAL A 152 21.55 -1.11 -9.47
N ARG A 153 21.87 -0.33 -8.45
CA ARG A 153 23.07 -0.53 -7.64
C ARG A 153 23.01 -1.82 -6.80
N LEU A 154 21.84 -2.14 -6.25
CA LEU A 154 21.65 -3.31 -5.39
C LEU A 154 21.51 -4.62 -6.18
N HIS A 155 20.93 -4.56 -7.36
CA HIS A 155 20.62 -5.72 -8.21
C HIS A 155 20.98 -5.44 -9.68
N PRO A 156 22.27 -5.25 -10.01
CA PRO A 156 22.71 -4.89 -11.36
C PRO A 156 22.39 -5.95 -12.41
N GLU A 157 22.21 -7.20 -11.99
CA GLU A 157 21.83 -8.35 -12.84
C GLU A 157 20.36 -8.35 -13.25
N ASN A 158 19.51 -7.58 -12.56
CA ASN A 158 18.06 -7.55 -12.81
C ASN A 158 17.56 -6.15 -13.20
N VAL A 159 18.21 -5.51 -14.16
CA VAL A 159 17.79 -4.20 -14.69
C VAL A 159 16.87 -4.41 -15.89
N ASN A 160 15.62 -4.72 -15.61
CA ASN A 160 14.61 -4.97 -16.64
C ASN A 160 13.75 -3.71 -16.95
N ALA A 161 12.99 -3.76 -18.06
CA ALA A 161 12.15 -2.65 -18.50
C ALA A 161 11.07 -2.27 -17.44
N GLY A 162 10.49 -3.26 -16.76
CA GLY A 162 9.51 -3.00 -15.68
C GLY A 162 10.15 -2.24 -14.52
N LEU A 163 11.43 -2.48 -14.20
CA LEU A 163 12.14 -1.72 -13.19
C LEU A 163 12.37 -0.27 -13.60
N LEU A 164 12.54 0.02 -14.88
CA LEU A 164 12.64 1.39 -15.39
C LEU A 164 11.28 2.09 -15.39
N THR A 165 10.21 1.39 -15.78
CA THR A 165 8.90 1.99 -16.05
C THR A 165 7.88 1.81 -14.92
N TYR A 166 8.26 1.17 -13.78
CA TYR A 166 7.31 1.04 -12.66
C TYR A 166 6.75 2.39 -12.14
N PRO A 167 7.47 3.54 -12.21
CA PRO A 167 6.88 4.81 -11.80
C PRO A 167 5.73 5.26 -12.71
N VAL A 168 5.75 4.84 -13.99
CA VAL A 168 4.66 5.08 -14.93
C VAL A 168 3.44 4.22 -14.57
N LEU A 169 3.67 2.94 -14.20
CA LEU A 169 2.61 2.06 -13.71
C LEU A 169 2.00 2.59 -12.42
N GLN A 170 2.82 3.08 -11.49
CA GLN A 170 2.34 3.69 -10.25
C GLN A 170 1.53 4.97 -10.51
N ALA A 171 1.95 5.77 -11.48
CA ALA A 171 1.17 6.93 -11.91
C ALA A 171 -0.19 6.51 -12.49
N ALA A 172 -0.23 5.46 -13.32
CA ALA A 172 -1.47 4.90 -13.85
C ALA A 172 -2.41 4.45 -12.72
N ASP A 173 -1.92 3.70 -11.72
CA ASP A 173 -2.70 3.29 -10.56
C ASP A 173 -3.36 4.48 -9.84
N ILE A 174 -2.59 5.57 -9.64
CA ILE A 174 -3.05 6.75 -8.91
C ILE A 174 -4.12 7.51 -9.70
N ILE A 175 -3.85 7.81 -11.00
CA ILE A 175 -4.72 8.71 -11.75
C ILE A 175 -5.89 7.99 -12.42
N LEU A 176 -5.87 6.64 -12.54
CA LEU A 176 -6.94 5.85 -13.12
C LEU A 176 -8.29 6.07 -12.44
N HIS A 177 -8.28 6.23 -11.11
CA HIS A 177 -9.47 6.50 -10.32
C HIS A 177 -9.74 7.99 -10.12
N ARG A 178 -8.95 8.89 -10.76
CA ARG A 178 -9.01 10.33 -10.58
C ARG A 178 -8.85 10.71 -9.10
N ALA A 179 -7.96 9.99 -8.40
CA ALA A 179 -7.71 10.20 -6.97
C ALA A 179 -7.18 11.61 -6.72
N LYS A 180 -7.85 12.31 -5.80
CA LYS A 180 -7.39 13.62 -5.31
C LYS A 180 -6.34 13.46 -4.24
N TYR A 181 -6.46 12.45 -3.40
CA TYR A 181 -5.59 12.24 -2.25
C TYR A 181 -4.87 10.90 -2.32
N VAL A 182 -3.57 10.93 -2.03
CA VAL A 182 -2.72 9.73 -2.00
C VAL A 182 -1.96 9.73 -0.68
N PRO A 183 -2.29 8.80 0.25
CA PRO A 183 -1.56 8.63 1.49
C PRO A 183 -0.17 8.06 1.19
N VAL A 184 0.85 8.90 1.27
CA VAL A 184 2.24 8.51 0.98
C VAL A 184 3.19 8.96 2.07
N GLY A 185 4.20 8.14 2.35
CA GLY A 185 5.35 8.54 3.14
C GLY A 185 6.29 9.46 2.33
N LYS A 186 7.20 10.13 3.02
CA LYS A 186 8.19 11.04 2.41
C LYS A 186 9.04 10.38 1.32
N ASP A 187 9.30 9.09 1.44
CA ASP A 187 10.05 8.29 0.46
C ASP A 187 9.30 8.10 -0.87
N GLN A 188 7.99 8.33 -0.90
CA GLN A 188 7.14 8.22 -2.09
C GLN A 188 6.77 9.58 -2.72
N GLU A 189 7.21 10.71 -2.15
CA GLU A 189 6.89 12.04 -2.66
C GLU A 189 7.35 12.23 -4.11
N GLN A 190 8.53 11.72 -4.48
CA GLN A 190 9.05 11.79 -5.86
C GLN A 190 8.14 11.04 -6.85
N HIS A 191 7.60 9.88 -6.47
CA HIS A 191 6.70 9.13 -7.35
C HIS A 191 5.35 9.84 -7.51
N LEU A 192 4.86 10.47 -6.45
CA LEU A 192 3.63 11.27 -6.53
C LEU A 192 3.81 12.50 -7.40
N GLU A 193 4.97 13.16 -7.33
CA GLU A 193 5.31 14.26 -8.23
C GLU A 193 5.36 13.79 -9.69
N MET A 194 5.92 12.62 -9.95
CA MET A 194 5.88 12.03 -11.29
C MET A 194 4.44 11.76 -11.76
N ALA A 195 3.56 11.27 -10.89
CA ALA A 195 2.15 11.07 -11.23
C ALA A 195 1.47 12.39 -11.61
N ARG A 196 1.74 13.50 -10.88
CA ARG A 196 1.28 14.85 -11.26
C ARG A 196 1.81 15.28 -12.62
N ASN A 197 3.10 15.07 -12.86
CA ASN A 197 3.72 15.42 -14.14
C ASN A 197 3.10 14.65 -15.30
N PHE A 198 2.79 13.37 -15.13
CA PHE A 198 2.07 12.57 -16.13
C PHE A 198 0.64 13.05 -16.33
N ALA A 199 -0.11 13.33 -15.26
CA ALA A 199 -1.46 13.87 -15.34
C ALA A 199 -1.48 15.21 -16.11
N ASN A 200 -0.61 16.14 -15.73
CA ASN A 200 -0.51 17.47 -16.36
C ASN A 200 -0.05 17.38 -17.82
N ARG A 201 0.91 16.51 -18.13
CA ARG A 201 1.40 16.29 -19.51
C ARG A 201 0.33 15.69 -20.39
N PHE A 202 -0.46 14.77 -19.85
CA PHE A 202 -1.60 14.17 -20.55
C PHE A 202 -2.68 15.23 -20.81
N ASN A 203 -3.09 15.94 -19.78
CA ASN A 203 -4.11 16.98 -19.87
C ASN A 203 -3.74 18.08 -20.86
N HIS A 204 -2.49 18.54 -20.84
CA HIS A 204 -2.02 19.56 -21.78
C HIS A 204 -2.08 19.08 -23.25
N ARG A 205 -1.89 17.79 -23.50
CA ARG A 205 -1.80 17.24 -24.85
C ARG A 205 -3.15 16.76 -25.41
N TYR A 206 -3.98 16.19 -24.54
CA TYR A 206 -5.19 15.45 -24.96
C TYR A 206 -6.49 15.98 -24.33
N GLY A 207 -6.42 16.96 -23.47
CA GLY A 207 -7.57 17.57 -22.78
C GLY A 207 -7.64 17.18 -21.29
N ASP A 208 -8.41 17.96 -20.53
CA ASP A 208 -8.49 17.85 -19.07
C ASP A 208 -9.26 16.59 -18.63
N VAL A 209 -8.53 15.53 -18.30
CA VAL A 209 -9.07 14.25 -17.82
C VAL A 209 -8.72 14.00 -16.35
N PHE A 210 -7.48 14.25 -15.96
CA PHE A 210 -6.96 13.85 -14.66
C PHE A 210 -6.84 15.02 -13.70
N PRO A 211 -7.45 14.96 -12.48
CA PRO A 211 -7.13 15.91 -11.42
C PRO A 211 -5.68 15.71 -10.97
N GLU A 212 -5.08 16.76 -10.42
CA GLU A 212 -3.75 16.68 -9.84
C GLU A 212 -3.80 15.92 -8.51
N PRO A 213 -3.08 14.79 -8.34
CA PRO A 213 -3.07 14.04 -7.09
C PRO A 213 -2.22 14.75 -6.04
N LEU A 214 -2.73 14.83 -4.81
CA LEU A 214 -2.10 15.50 -3.67
C LEU A 214 -1.63 14.49 -2.63
N ALA A 215 -0.46 14.76 -2.03
CA ALA A 215 -0.02 14.01 -0.85
C ALA A 215 -1.00 14.24 0.30
N PHE A 216 -1.30 13.17 1.03
CA PHE A 216 -2.32 13.22 2.06
C PHE A 216 -1.85 12.58 3.37
N ASN A 217 -1.93 13.37 4.44
CA ASN A 217 -1.73 12.90 5.80
C ASN A 217 -3.07 12.95 6.54
N PHE A 218 -3.69 11.79 6.71
CA PHE A 218 -4.95 11.67 7.45
C PHE A 218 -4.68 11.63 8.96
N GLY A 219 -5.23 12.58 9.70
CA GLY A 219 -5.25 12.56 11.17
C GLY A 219 -3.97 13.00 11.87
N GLY A 220 -3.06 13.72 11.20
CA GLY A 220 -1.86 14.27 11.83
C GLY A 220 -0.60 13.42 11.64
N GLU A 221 0.33 13.46 12.60
CA GLU A 221 1.59 12.75 12.48
C GLU A 221 1.40 11.22 12.43
N LEU A 222 2.10 10.59 11.48
CA LEU A 222 2.19 9.13 11.41
C LEU A 222 2.85 8.60 12.67
N VAL A 223 2.18 7.70 13.38
CA VAL A 223 2.72 7.07 14.57
C VAL A 223 3.91 6.20 14.18
N LYS A 224 5.09 6.61 14.61
CA LYS A 224 6.32 5.81 14.46
C LYS A 224 6.39 4.79 15.58
N VAL A 225 6.25 3.51 15.24
CA VAL A 225 6.40 2.42 16.20
C VAL A 225 7.88 2.07 16.31
N PRO A 226 8.49 2.19 17.49
CA PRO A 226 9.90 1.90 17.67
C PRO A 226 10.20 0.40 17.62
N SER A 227 11.43 0.05 17.24
CA SER A 227 11.96 -1.31 17.32
C SER A 227 12.30 -1.69 18.75
N LEU A 228 12.17 -2.98 19.11
CA LEU A 228 12.48 -3.48 20.45
C LEU A 228 13.98 -3.42 20.82
N ASP A 229 14.87 -3.37 19.84
CA ASP A 229 16.32 -3.26 20.06
C ASP A 229 16.83 -1.81 20.21
N GLY A 230 15.94 -0.83 20.06
CA GLY A 230 16.28 0.58 20.21
C GLY A 230 16.96 1.20 18.98
N THR A 231 17.03 0.52 17.84
CA THR A 231 17.77 0.97 16.65
C THR A 231 16.97 1.81 15.66
N GLY A 232 15.79 2.31 16.05
CA GLY A 232 14.96 3.14 15.19
C GLY A 232 13.51 2.65 15.10
N LYS A 233 12.89 2.76 13.93
CA LYS A 233 11.51 2.31 13.71
C LYS A 233 11.45 0.79 13.49
N MET A 234 10.34 0.18 13.90
CA MET A 234 10.04 -1.21 13.59
C MET A 234 9.97 -1.44 12.07
N SER A 235 10.71 -2.41 11.57
CA SER A 235 10.90 -2.66 10.13
C SER A 235 11.08 -4.15 9.85
N LYS A 236 10.59 -4.62 8.68
CA LYS A 236 10.76 -6.01 8.22
C LYS A 236 12.20 -6.34 7.80
N SER A 237 12.93 -5.35 7.29
CA SER A 237 14.25 -5.51 6.68
C SER A 237 15.41 -5.49 7.67
N GLU A 238 15.19 -5.03 8.91
CA GLU A 238 16.27 -4.87 9.89
C GLU A 238 16.39 -6.11 10.81
N ASN A 239 15.66 -6.13 11.91
CA ASN A 239 15.75 -7.21 12.89
C ASN A 239 14.37 -7.84 13.17
N GLN A 240 14.15 -9.05 12.63
CA GLN A 240 12.89 -9.77 12.81
C GLN A 240 12.61 -10.10 14.29
N ASN A 241 13.65 -10.29 15.11
CA ASN A 241 13.49 -10.54 16.54
C ASN A 241 13.11 -9.28 17.34
N ALA A 242 13.35 -8.10 16.78
CA ALA A 242 12.97 -6.81 17.35
C ALA A 242 11.67 -6.24 16.76
N THR A 243 11.00 -7.00 15.90
CA THR A 243 9.75 -6.65 15.21
C THR A 243 8.62 -7.53 15.72
N ILE A 244 7.50 -6.93 16.15
CA ILE A 244 6.26 -7.64 16.50
C ILE A 244 5.37 -7.68 15.25
N TYR A 245 5.11 -8.89 14.75
CA TYR A 245 4.17 -9.13 13.65
C TYR A 245 2.76 -9.37 14.19
N LEU A 246 1.75 -9.01 13.41
CA LEU A 246 0.35 -9.29 13.77
C LEU A 246 0.02 -10.78 13.72
N ALA A 247 0.89 -11.59 13.10
CA ALA A 247 0.81 -13.04 13.06
C ALA A 247 1.61 -13.74 14.16
N ASP A 248 2.34 -13.00 15.01
CA ASP A 248 3.13 -13.60 16.08
C ASP A 248 2.20 -14.22 17.13
N GLU A 249 2.54 -15.45 17.56
CA GLU A 249 1.87 -16.12 18.68
C GLU A 249 2.19 -15.43 20.01
N ASP A 250 1.28 -15.53 20.98
CA ASP A 250 1.39 -14.84 22.27
C ASP A 250 2.72 -15.07 22.99
N ASP A 251 3.20 -16.33 23.01
CA ASP A 251 4.47 -16.67 23.65
C ASP A 251 5.67 -16.08 22.92
N LEU A 252 5.58 -15.97 21.58
CA LEU A 252 6.63 -15.32 20.79
C LEU A 252 6.66 -13.82 21.05
N ILE A 253 5.49 -13.17 21.16
CA ILE A 253 5.37 -11.75 21.52
C ILE A 253 6.02 -11.50 22.88
N ARG A 254 5.64 -12.26 23.91
CA ARG A 254 6.21 -12.18 25.24
C ARG A 254 7.74 -12.35 25.22
N LYS A 255 8.22 -13.36 24.50
CA LYS A 255 9.65 -13.65 24.35
C LYS A 255 10.42 -12.52 23.66
N LYS A 256 9.86 -11.91 22.62
CA LYS A 256 10.46 -10.78 21.90
C LYS A 256 10.54 -9.56 22.84
N ILE A 257 9.47 -9.24 23.55
CA ILE A 257 9.40 -8.08 24.46
C ILE A 257 10.36 -8.26 25.65
N MET A 258 10.49 -9.46 26.21
CA MET A 258 11.46 -9.73 27.28
C MET A 258 12.91 -9.48 26.87
N LYS A 259 13.23 -9.58 25.56
CA LYS A 259 14.55 -9.28 25.01
C LYS A 259 14.79 -7.80 24.68
N ALA A 260 13.77 -6.95 24.82
CA ALA A 260 13.93 -5.52 24.59
C ALA A 260 15.07 -4.94 25.43
N LYS A 261 15.82 -4.01 24.83
CA LYS A 261 17.01 -3.41 25.46
C LYS A 261 16.61 -2.57 26.69
N THR A 262 17.28 -2.80 27.83
CA THR A 262 17.12 -2.00 29.06
C THR A 262 18.47 -1.88 29.74
N ASP A 263 18.58 -0.95 30.72
CA ASP A 263 19.72 -0.70 31.58
C ASP A 263 19.43 -1.16 33.01
N ALA A 264 20.21 -0.62 33.97
CA ALA A 264 20.04 -0.90 35.40
C ALA A 264 18.94 -0.04 36.07
N GLY A 265 18.37 0.92 35.35
CA GLY A 265 17.37 1.88 35.85
C GLY A 265 17.97 3.25 36.21
N PRO A 266 17.07 4.26 36.40
CA PRO A 266 17.49 5.61 36.76
C PRO A 266 18.07 5.67 38.15
N THR A 267 19.14 6.49 38.32
CA THR A 267 19.78 6.75 39.59
C THR A 267 19.37 8.10 40.18
N THR A 268 18.75 8.96 39.41
CA THR A 268 18.28 10.28 39.82
C THR A 268 16.78 10.42 39.48
N PRO A 269 15.97 10.88 40.45
CA PRO A 269 14.55 11.11 40.21
C PRO A 269 14.31 12.08 39.04
N ASN A 270 13.26 11.80 38.25
CA ASN A 270 12.86 12.60 37.09
C ASN A 270 13.98 12.76 36.04
N SER A 271 14.90 11.82 35.93
CA SER A 271 15.94 11.84 34.88
C SER A 271 15.33 11.57 33.52
N VAL A 272 15.97 12.08 32.46
CA VAL A 272 15.57 11.84 31.10
C VAL A 272 15.74 10.36 30.75
N LYS A 273 14.71 9.75 30.18
CA LYS A 273 14.77 8.37 29.71
C LYS A 273 15.72 8.26 28.51
N PRO A 274 16.63 7.29 28.47
CA PRO A 274 17.35 6.93 27.26
C PRO A 274 16.35 6.50 26.15
N ASP A 275 16.69 6.74 24.89
CA ASP A 275 15.81 6.46 23.75
C ASP A 275 15.28 5.02 23.74
N TYR A 276 16.10 4.03 24.04
CA TYR A 276 15.69 2.62 24.08
C TYR A 276 14.72 2.32 25.23
N ILE A 277 14.73 3.08 26.33
CA ILE A 277 13.73 2.99 27.41
C ILE A 277 12.46 3.71 27.00
N GLU A 278 12.57 4.93 26.44
CA GLU A 278 11.40 5.67 25.92
C GLU A 278 10.67 4.88 24.85
N ASN A 279 11.37 4.11 24.01
CA ASN A 279 10.77 3.21 23.03
C ASN A 279 9.83 2.17 23.67
N ILE A 280 10.19 1.61 24.84
CA ILE A 280 9.32 0.68 25.57
C ILE A 280 8.07 1.39 26.09
N PHE A 281 8.22 2.59 26.65
CA PHE A 281 7.09 3.41 27.07
C PHE A 281 6.18 3.80 25.89
N GLN A 282 6.75 4.13 24.72
CA GLN A 282 5.97 4.40 23.52
C GLN A 282 5.15 3.17 23.10
N LEU A 283 5.71 1.97 23.15
CA LEU A 283 4.97 0.73 22.88
C LEU A 283 3.86 0.51 23.91
N MET A 284 4.12 0.77 25.20
CA MET A 284 3.07 0.69 26.23
C MET A 284 1.93 1.64 25.98
N ARG A 285 2.22 2.91 25.63
CA ARG A 285 1.16 3.90 25.30
C ARG A 285 0.29 3.50 24.13
N LEU A 286 0.74 2.58 23.26
CA LEU A 286 -0.06 2.09 22.12
C LEU A 286 -1.05 0.99 22.51
N VAL A 287 -0.72 0.16 23.52
CA VAL A 287 -1.47 -1.08 23.81
C VAL A 287 -1.88 -1.26 25.28
N SER A 288 -1.25 -0.57 26.21
CA SER A 288 -1.59 -0.63 27.64
C SER A 288 -2.61 0.43 28.02
N THR A 289 -3.28 0.24 29.15
CA THR A 289 -4.19 1.24 29.70
C THR A 289 -3.41 2.42 30.32
N PRO A 290 -4.00 3.63 30.36
CA PRO A 290 -3.30 4.83 30.88
C PRO A 290 -2.75 4.65 32.30
N ASP A 291 -3.50 4.03 33.19
CA ASP A 291 -3.12 3.78 34.58
C ASP A 291 -1.87 2.88 34.71
N VAL A 292 -1.73 1.89 33.83
CA VAL A 292 -0.55 1.03 33.75
C VAL A 292 0.67 1.83 33.30
N VAL A 293 0.51 2.68 32.30
CA VAL A 293 1.58 3.55 31.79
C VAL A 293 2.02 4.53 32.89
N GLU A 294 1.07 5.22 33.52
CA GLU A 294 1.30 6.19 34.59
C GLU A 294 2.03 5.56 35.78
N LYS A 295 1.67 4.33 36.17
CA LYS A 295 2.36 3.59 37.21
C LYS A 295 3.85 3.40 36.88
N PHE A 296 4.20 2.89 35.70
CA PHE A 296 5.59 2.67 35.32
C PHE A 296 6.36 3.98 35.09
N GLU A 297 5.68 5.05 34.63
CA GLU A 297 6.26 6.40 34.57
C GLU A 297 6.62 6.91 35.97
N ALA A 298 5.74 6.73 36.96
CA ALA A 298 6.01 7.09 38.36
C ALA A 298 7.15 6.23 38.95
N ASP A 299 7.14 4.93 38.68
CA ASP A 299 8.21 4.02 39.14
C ASP A 299 9.57 4.43 38.55
N PHE A 300 9.63 4.83 37.28
CA PHE A 300 10.84 5.35 36.66
C PHE A 300 11.31 6.66 37.34
N ASN A 301 10.38 7.63 37.45
CA ASN A 301 10.67 8.93 38.02
C ASN A 301 11.12 8.87 39.48
N ASN A 302 10.68 7.86 40.22
CA ASN A 302 11.06 7.62 41.64
C ASN A 302 12.27 6.67 41.77
N CYS A 303 12.93 6.27 40.70
CA CYS A 303 14.08 5.35 40.68
C CYS A 303 13.78 3.96 41.30
N VAL A 304 12.53 3.48 41.19
CA VAL A 304 12.08 2.18 41.71
C VAL A 304 11.62 1.21 40.65
N ILE A 305 11.78 1.59 39.39
CA ILE A 305 11.31 0.80 38.25
C ILE A 305 11.97 -0.59 38.20
N ARG A 306 11.15 -1.59 37.95
CA ARG A 306 11.56 -2.96 37.64
C ARG A 306 11.24 -3.28 36.17
N TYR A 307 12.24 -3.16 35.30
CA TYR A 307 12.04 -3.41 33.86
C TYR A 307 11.55 -4.82 33.55
N GLY A 308 11.86 -5.81 34.39
CA GLY A 308 11.31 -7.16 34.25
C GLY A 308 9.80 -7.19 34.36
N ASP A 309 9.23 -6.47 35.32
CA ASP A 309 7.79 -6.38 35.56
C ASP A 309 7.11 -5.54 34.48
N MET A 310 7.73 -4.43 34.06
CA MET A 310 7.29 -3.59 32.95
C MET A 310 7.20 -4.39 31.63
N LYS A 311 8.26 -5.16 31.30
CA LYS A 311 8.28 -5.99 30.09
C LYS A 311 7.25 -7.11 30.12
N LYS A 312 7.03 -7.75 31.28
CA LYS A 312 5.97 -8.74 31.45
C LYS A 312 4.60 -8.14 31.19
N GLN A 313 4.31 -6.98 31.80
CA GLN A 313 3.03 -6.28 31.59
C GLN A 313 2.84 -5.90 30.14
N LEU A 314 3.86 -5.29 29.51
CA LEU A 314 3.79 -4.96 28.07
C LEU A 314 3.58 -6.21 27.20
N GLY A 315 4.22 -7.34 27.56
CA GLY A 315 4.05 -8.61 26.86
C GLY A 315 2.60 -9.11 26.88
N GLU A 316 1.94 -9.04 28.04
CA GLU A 316 0.54 -9.43 28.19
C GLU A 316 -0.41 -8.46 27.43
N ASP A 317 -0.18 -7.16 27.56
CA ASP A 317 -1.02 -6.17 26.89
C ASP A 317 -0.89 -6.26 25.36
N MET A 318 0.34 -6.48 24.88
CA MET A 318 0.62 -6.66 23.45
C MET A 318 0.00 -7.94 22.90
N ALA A 319 0.11 -9.06 23.60
CA ALA A 319 -0.52 -10.32 23.23
C ALA A 319 -2.05 -10.16 23.16
N ARG A 320 -2.65 -9.54 24.17
CA ARG A 320 -4.08 -9.24 24.22
C ARG A 320 -4.54 -8.33 23.05
N PHE A 321 -3.69 -7.39 22.65
CA PHE A 321 -3.97 -6.51 21.52
C PHE A 321 -3.89 -7.24 20.18
N VAL A 322 -2.87 -8.10 19.98
CA VAL A 322 -2.60 -8.77 18.71
C VAL A 322 -3.51 -9.99 18.49
N ALA A 323 -3.81 -10.77 19.55
CA ALA A 323 -4.55 -12.04 19.44
C ALA A 323 -5.85 -11.94 18.62
N PRO A 324 -6.77 -11.00 18.85
CA PRO A 324 -8.02 -10.94 18.10
C PRO A 324 -7.80 -10.62 16.61
N ILE A 325 -6.76 -9.83 16.29
CA ILE A 325 -6.41 -9.51 14.89
C ILE A 325 -5.84 -10.76 14.22
N ARG A 326 -4.92 -11.47 14.88
CA ARG A 326 -4.32 -12.71 14.40
C ARG A 326 -5.37 -13.78 14.12
N GLU A 327 -6.25 -14.03 15.09
CA GLU A 327 -7.30 -15.04 14.98
C GLU A 327 -8.26 -14.74 13.83
N LYS A 328 -8.69 -13.49 13.72
CA LYS A 328 -9.54 -13.03 12.62
C LYS A 328 -8.84 -13.14 11.26
N ALA A 329 -7.57 -12.76 11.17
CA ALA A 329 -6.79 -12.88 9.95
C ALA A 329 -6.63 -14.34 9.52
N ALA A 330 -6.33 -15.25 10.45
CA ALA A 330 -6.22 -16.67 10.19
C ALA A 330 -7.55 -17.27 9.69
N ALA A 331 -8.67 -16.92 10.31
CA ALA A 331 -10.00 -17.36 9.89
C ALA A 331 -10.33 -16.88 8.46
N ILE A 332 -10.06 -15.61 8.15
CA ILE A 332 -10.29 -15.06 6.82
C ILE A 332 -9.36 -15.71 5.79
N GLN A 333 -8.08 -15.92 6.11
CA GLN A 333 -7.12 -16.54 5.20
C GLN A 333 -7.48 -17.99 4.87
N ALA A 334 -8.13 -18.70 5.78
CA ALA A 334 -8.62 -20.07 5.57
C ALA A 334 -9.90 -20.13 4.70
N ASP A 335 -10.62 -19.03 4.53
CA ASP A 335 -11.85 -18.95 3.73
C ASP A 335 -11.57 -18.47 2.30
N ASP A 336 -11.22 -19.40 1.42
CA ASP A 336 -10.96 -19.13 0.01
C ASP A 336 -12.14 -18.50 -0.72
N ALA A 337 -13.36 -18.91 -0.40
CA ALA A 337 -14.57 -18.43 -1.06
C ALA A 337 -14.81 -16.97 -0.70
N TYR A 338 -14.66 -16.62 0.58
CA TYR A 338 -14.77 -15.25 1.05
C TYR A 338 -13.71 -14.34 0.42
N LEU A 339 -12.44 -14.74 0.45
CA LEU A 339 -11.35 -13.95 -0.14
C LEU A 339 -11.57 -13.71 -1.64
N LYS A 340 -11.95 -14.73 -2.40
CA LYS A 340 -12.28 -14.59 -3.83
C LYS A 340 -13.43 -13.62 -4.05
N LYS A 341 -14.49 -13.72 -3.23
CA LYS A 341 -15.64 -12.80 -3.30
C LYS A 341 -15.19 -11.35 -3.07
N VAL A 342 -14.42 -11.10 -2.01
CA VAL A 342 -13.91 -9.75 -1.68
C VAL A 342 -13.05 -9.20 -2.82
N MET A 343 -12.11 -9.98 -3.33
CA MET A 343 -11.23 -9.56 -4.44
C MET A 343 -12.04 -9.20 -5.69
N LEU A 344 -13.05 -9.99 -6.04
CA LEU A 344 -13.91 -9.75 -7.21
C LEU A 344 -14.78 -8.50 -7.01
N GLN A 345 -15.44 -8.37 -5.88
CA GLN A 345 -16.27 -7.18 -5.58
C GLN A 345 -15.44 -5.88 -5.60
N GLY A 346 -14.24 -5.92 -5.01
CA GLY A 346 -13.32 -4.78 -5.04
C GLY A 346 -12.87 -4.44 -6.46
N ALA A 347 -12.56 -5.46 -7.26
CA ALA A 347 -12.19 -5.28 -8.66
C ALA A 347 -13.36 -4.72 -9.50
N GLU A 348 -14.59 -5.16 -9.30
CA GLU A 348 -15.78 -4.63 -9.99
C GLU A 348 -15.98 -3.14 -9.68
N LYS A 349 -15.88 -2.72 -8.40
CA LYS A 349 -15.93 -1.30 -8.00
C LYS A 349 -14.81 -0.50 -8.68
N ALA A 350 -13.57 -1.01 -8.66
CA ALA A 350 -12.42 -0.34 -9.25
C ALA A 350 -12.53 -0.25 -10.78
N ARG A 351 -12.95 -1.31 -11.47
CA ARG A 351 -13.15 -1.30 -12.92
C ARG A 351 -14.26 -0.35 -13.35
N ALA A 352 -15.35 -0.25 -12.58
CA ALA A 352 -16.41 0.72 -12.86
C ALA A 352 -15.88 2.17 -12.82
N SER A 353 -15.00 2.49 -11.87
CA SER A 353 -14.30 3.79 -11.81
C SER A 353 -13.34 3.97 -12.99
N ALA A 354 -12.52 2.95 -13.27
CA ALA A 354 -11.55 2.94 -14.36
C ALA A 354 -12.21 3.18 -15.73
N HIS A 355 -13.31 2.48 -16.03
CA HIS A 355 -14.07 2.67 -17.26
C HIS A 355 -14.60 4.10 -17.42
N LYS A 356 -15.08 4.73 -16.33
CA LYS A 356 -15.50 6.14 -16.38
C LYS A 356 -14.33 7.04 -16.77
N THR A 357 -13.14 6.81 -16.20
CA THR A 357 -11.96 7.59 -16.51
C THR A 357 -11.51 7.37 -17.97
N LEU A 358 -11.36 6.12 -18.40
CA LEU A 358 -10.93 5.80 -19.75
C LEU A 358 -11.94 6.29 -20.82
N SER A 359 -13.25 6.33 -20.49
CA SER A 359 -14.26 6.87 -21.41
C SER A 359 -14.12 8.38 -21.67
N LEU A 360 -13.35 9.10 -20.85
CA LEU A 360 -13.03 10.52 -21.07
C LEU A 360 -11.82 10.70 -22.00
N ILE A 361 -11.09 9.62 -22.29
CA ILE A 361 -9.91 9.65 -23.15
C ILE A 361 -10.36 9.44 -24.60
N HIS A 362 -10.29 10.49 -25.39
CA HIS A 362 -10.61 10.48 -26.82
C HIS A 362 -9.31 10.64 -27.62
N ILE A 363 -8.57 9.55 -27.82
CA ILE A 363 -7.33 9.50 -28.61
C ILE A 363 -7.57 8.74 -29.89
#